data_fa18caaad6705cfbe79791f7276315be
#
_entry.id   fa18caaad6705cfbe79791f7276315be
#
_cell.length_a   1.000
_cell.length_b   1.000
_cell.length_c   1.000
_cell.angle_alpha   90.00
_cell.angle_beta   90.00
_cell.angle_gamma   90.00
#
_symmetry.space_group_name_H-M   'P 1'
#
loop_
_entity.id
_entity.type
_entity.pdbx_description
1 polymer ?
#
loop_
_entity_poly.entity_id
_entity_poly.type
_entity_poly.pdbx_seq_one_letter_code
_entity_poly.pdbx_strand_id
1 'polypeptide(L)'
;MDYHFNLTGSARRPLVKALEDFTKEKATCTKAPTFCYHIGEHITLDNHGVLSINDTEKENSILLTLSEHSFVPEEQENMAVTISLPRNKFTDEALERLSELLSSKESIIKHALGIESVAFEVDEEKISFPWFSEMPSSAELSAYTAFISLLGKAAKESKRITGKDHAVENEKYYFRCFLLRLGMIGDSYKEARKILLSRLQGSSAFKYQKEAEK
;
A
#
# COMPACT_ATOMS: atom_id res chain seq x y z
N MET A 1 -9.96 -13.13 -5.51
CA MET A 1 -10.00 -12.19 -4.36
C MET A 1 -9.90 -12.95 -3.04
N ASP A 2 -9.46 -12.27 -1.95
CA ASP A 2 -9.27 -12.88 -0.64
C ASP A 2 -10.30 -12.32 0.35
N TYR A 3 -10.97 -13.22 1.07
CA TYR A 3 -12.00 -12.92 2.05
C TYR A 3 -11.61 -13.45 3.41
N HIS A 4 -11.64 -12.62 4.43
CA HIS A 4 -11.25 -12.98 5.77
C HIS A 4 -12.46 -13.41 6.59
N PHE A 5 -12.38 -14.60 7.18
CA PHE A 5 -13.35 -15.10 8.15
C PHE A 5 -12.62 -15.30 9.47
N ASN A 6 -13.21 -14.87 10.58
CA ASN A 6 -12.60 -15.05 11.90
C ASN A 6 -12.72 -16.52 12.37
N LEU A 7 -12.18 -17.44 11.57
CA LEU A 7 -12.29 -18.87 11.75
C LEU A 7 -10.90 -19.51 11.71
N THR A 8 -10.49 -20.12 12.82
CA THR A 8 -9.21 -20.82 12.91
C THR A 8 -9.39 -22.28 13.34
N GLY A 9 -8.41 -23.11 13.03
CA GLY A 9 -8.39 -24.51 13.46
C GLY A 9 -9.62 -25.30 12.99
N SER A 10 -10.29 -25.96 13.91
CA SER A 10 -11.48 -26.76 13.63
C SER A 10 -12.74 -25.96 13.31
N ALA A 11 -12.81 -24.69 13.68
CA ALA A 11 -13.92 -23.78 13.37
C ALA A 11 -14.11 -23.54 11.87
N ARG A 12 -13.08 -23.80 11.03
CA ARG A 12 -13.17 -23.71 9.57
C ARG A 12 -13.98 -24.84 8.92
N ARG A 13 -14.15 -25.97 9.61
CA ARG A 13 -14.82 -27.17 9.03
C ARG A 13 -16.25 -26.92 8.56
N PRO A 14 -17.12 -26.20 9.27
CA PRO A 14 -18.47 -25.89 8.78
C PRO A 14 -18.46 -25.04 7.50
N LEU A 15 -17.54 -24.07 7.40
CA LEU A 15 -17.37 -23.26 6.19
C LEU A 15 -16.88 -24.11 5.01
N VAL A 16 -15.90 -24.99 5.24
CA VAL A 16 -15.42 -25.94 4.23
C VAL A 16 -16.55 -26.82 3.74
N LYS A 17 -17.41 -27.32 4.65
CA LYS A 17 -18.56 -28.15 4.28
C LYS A 17 -19.58 -27.38 3.42
N ALA A 18 -19.86 -26.13 3.74
CA ALA A 18 -20.73 -25.27 2.92
C ALA A 18 -20.17 -25.09 1.49
N LEU A 19 -18.85 -24.92 1.37
CA LEU A 19 -18.18 -24.84 0.08
C LEU A 19 -18.22 -26.17 -0.70
N GLU A 20 -18.03 -27.32 -0.03
CA GLU A 20 -18.17 -28.65 -0.64
C GLU A 20 -19.60 -28.88 -1.14
N ASP A 21 -20.61 -28.49 -0.35
CA ASP A 21 -22.02 -28.63 -0.71
C ASP A 21 -22.41 -27.74 -1.90
N PHE A 22 -21.79 -26.56 -2.03
CA PHE A 22 -22.00 -25.66 -3.17
C PHE A 22 -21.28 -26.14 -4.43
N THR A 23 -19.98 -26.43 -4.33
CA THR A 23 -19.15 -26.81 -5.48
C THR A 23 -19.35 -28.23 -5.95
N LYS A 24 -19.88 -29.11 -5.09
CA LYS A 24 -19.94 -30.58 -5.25
C LYS A 24 -18.57 -31.23 -5.35
N GLU A 25 -17.53 -30.53 -4.93
CA GLU A 25 -16.16 -31.00 -4.91
C GLU A 25 -15.68 -31.22 -3.46
N LYS A 26 -14.92 -32.28 -3.22
CA LYS A 26 -14.39 -32.56 -1.89
C LYS A 26 -13.16 -31.72 -1.57
N ALA A 27 -13.13 -31.15 -0.38
CA ALA A 27 -11.96 -30.45 0.11
C ALA A 27 -10.81 -31.40 0.45
N THR A 28 -9.62 -31.03 0.02
CA THR A 28 -8.37 -31.67 0.42
C THR A 28 -7.62 -30.78 1.39
N CYS A 29 -7.21 -31.34 2.53
CA CYS A 29 -6.45 -30.57 3.53
C CYS A 29 -4.96 -30.90 3.41
N THR A 30 -4.12 -29.86 3.26
CA THR A 30 -2.68 -30.03 3.34
C THR A 30 -2.22 -30.27 4.78
N LYS A 31 -1.14 -31.05 4.93
CA LYS A 31 -0.52 -31.31 6.23
C LYS A 31 0.31 -30.12 6.72
N ALA A 32 0.82 -30.24 7.94
CA ALA A 32 1.76 -29.24 8.49
C ALA A 32 2.87 -28.90 7.46
N PRO A 33 3.30 -27.63 7.37
CA PRO A 33 2.94 -26.50 8.24
C PRO A 33 1.72 -25.68 7.81
N THR A 34 1.24 -25.85 6.58
CA THR A 34 0.27 -24.92 5.96
C THR A 34 -1.19 -25.10 6.42
N PHE A 35 -1.63 -26.36 6.64
CA PHE A 35 -3.00 -26.71 7.02
C PHE A 35 -4.09 -26.00 6.20
N CYS A 36 -3.87 -25.82 4.89
CA CYS A 36 -4.83 -25.22 3.97
C CYS A 36 -5.83 -26.25 3.45
N TYR A 37 -7.07 -25.81 3.22
CA TYR A 37 -8.07 -26.57 2.48
C TYR A 37 -8.09 -26.08 1.04
N HIS A 38 -8.04 -27.01 0.09
CA HIS A 38 -8.24 -26.78 -1.33
C HIS A 38 -9.54 -27.43 -1.76
N ILE A 39 -10.43 -26.66 -2.36
CA ILE A 39 -11.72 -27.12 -2.88
C ILE A 39 -11.73 -26.86 -4.38
N GLY A 40 -11.62 -27.92 -5.19
CA GLY A 40 -11.37 -27.80 -6.61
C GLY A 40 -10.04 -27.11 -6.92
N GLU A 41 -9.98 -26.46 -8.10
CA GLU A 41 -8.76 -25.78 -8.56
C GLU A 41 -8.72 -24.26 -8.18
N HIS A 42 -9.84 -23.70 -7.75
CA HIS A 42 -10.02 -22.26 -7.67
C HIS A 42 -10.29 -21.72 -6.26
N ILE A 43 -10.48 -22.57 -5.27
CA ILE A 43 -10.83 -22.16 -3.91
C ILE A 43 -9.81 -22.70 -2.92
N THR A 44 -9.26 -21.82 -2.12
CA THR A 44 -8.30 -22.16 -1.06
C THR A 44 -8.69 -21.48 0.24
N LEU A 45 -8.72 -22.21 1.35
CA LEU A 45 -8.93 -21.67 2.70
C LEU A 45 -7.70 -21.96 3.56
N ASP A 46 -7.01 -20.92 3.99
CA ASP A 46 -5.80 -21.06 4.79
C ASP A 46 -6.09 -21.33 6.28
N ASN A 47 -5.04 -21.48 7.09
CA ASN A 47 -5.15 -21.75 8.53
C ASN A 47 -5.56 -20.52 9.36
N HIS A 48 -5.55 -19.33 8.78
CA HIS A 48 -5.96 -18.06 9.40
C HIS A 48 -7.41 -17.68 9.06
N GLY A 49 -8.08 -18.48 8.24
CA GLY A 49 -9.46 -18.20 7.82
C GLY A 49 -9.57 -17.32 6.59
N VAL A 50 -8.49 -17.19 5.81
CA VAL A 50 -8.51 -16.46 4.55
C VAL A 50 -8.98 -17.39 3.44
N LEU A 51 -10.11 -17.04 2.82
CA LEU A 51 -10.69 -17.73 1.67
C LEU A 51 -10.26 -17.00 0.39
N SER A 52 -9.42 -17.64 -0.41
CA SER A 52 -9.00 -17.15 -1.72
C SER A 52 -9.85 -17.79 -2.82
N ILE A 53 -10.50 -16.96 -3.64
CA ILE A 53 -11.31 -17.40 -4.79
C ILE A 53 -10.69 -16.85 -6.06
N ASN A 54 -10.26 -17.76 -6.96
CA ASN A 54 -9.64 -17.42 -8.23
C ASN A 54 -10.62 -17.48 -9.43
N ASP A 55 -11.90 -17.76 -9.17
CA ASP A 55 -12.97 -17.81 -10.17
C ASP A 55 -13.93 -16.63 -9.97
N THR A 56 -13.72 -15.57 -10.75
CA THR A 56 -14.50 -14.31 -10.66
C THR A 56 -15.98 -14.51 -11.02
N GLU A 57 -16.33 -15.51 -11.86
CA GLU A 57 -17.72 -15.73 -12.27
C GLU A 57 -18.55 -16.38 -11.13
N LYS A 58 -17.94 -17.23 -10.32
CA LYS A 58 -18.57 -17.93 -9.21
C LYS A 58 -18.47 -17.20 -7.88
N GLU A 59 -17.61 -16.19 -7.78
CA GLU A 59 -17.28 -15.46 -6.56
C GLU A 59 -18.53 -14.96 -5.83
N ASN A 60 -19.39 -14.21 -6.51
CA ASN A 60 -20.63 -13.67 -5.93
C ASN A 60 -21.58 -14.77 -5.45
N SER A 61 -21.67 -15.87 -6.20
CA SER A 61 -22.55 -17.01 -5.83
C SER A 61 -22.03 -17.76 -4.60
N ILE A 62 -20.72 -17.90 -4.47
CA ILE A 62 -20.06 -18.50 -3.31
C ILE A 62 -20.31 -17.63 -2.07
N LEU A 63 -20.10 -16.33 -2.17
CA LEU A 63 -20.31 -15.40 -1.05
C LEU A 63 -21.78 -15.37 -0.59
N LEU A 64 -22.70 -15.40 -1.54
CA LEU A 64 -24.14 -15.46 -1.24
C LEU A 64 -24.48 -16.74 -0.48
N THR A 65 -24.01 -17.90 -0.94
CA THR A 65 -24.22 -19.18 -0.28
C THR A 65 -23.62 -19.21 1.13
N LEU A 66 -22.40 -18.65 1.29
CA LEU A 66 -21.76 -18.55 2.59
C LEU A 66 -22.55 -17.65 3.55
N SER A 67 -23.12 -16.55 3.06
CA SER A 67 -23.96 -15.66 3.87
C SER A 67 -25.26 -16.34 4.32
N GLU A 68 -25.89 -17.17 3.49
CA GLU A 68 -27.05 -17.98 3.84
C GLU A 68 -26.74 -18.98 4.97
N HIS A 69 -25.52 -19.45 5.04
CA HIS A 69 -25.01 -20.30 6.13
C HIS A 69 -24.45 -19.51 7.32
N SER A 70 -24.71 -18.21 7.40
CA SER A 70 -24.24 -17.31 8.46
C SER A 70 -22.71 -17.13 8.50
N PHE A 71 -22.02 -17.43 7.41
CA PHE A 71 -20.61 -17.07 7.23
C PHE A 71 -20.54 -15.74 6.51
N VAL A 72 -20.34 -14.66 7.24
CA VAL A 72 -20.11 -13.34 6.71
C VAL A 72 -18.59 -13.09 6.77
N PRO A 73 -17.93 -12.78 5.65
CA PRO A 73 -16.55 -12.35 5.71
C PRO A 73 -16.44 -11.13 6.61
N GLU A 74 -15.40 -11.04 7.41
CA GLU A 74 -15.07 -9.77 8.04
C GLU A 74 -14.92 -8.76 6.90
N GLU A 75 -15.77 -7.74 6.91
CA GLU A 75 -15.46 -6.56 6.13
C GLU A 75 -14.07 -6.14 6.60
N GLN A 76 -13.06 -6.35 5.78
CA GLN A 76 -11.84 -5.57 5.93
C GLN A 76 -12.32 -4.13 5.77
N GLU A 77 -12.62 -3.47 6.88
CA GLU A 77 -12.55 -2.03 6.90
C GLU A 77 -11.16 -1.76 6.36
N ASN A 78 -11.07 -1.43 5.08
CA ASN A 78 -9.87 -0.86 4.51
C ASN A 78 -9.65 0.39 5.34
N MET A 79 -8.90 0.22 6.43
CA MET A 79 -8.60 1.32 7.34
C MET A 79 -7.67 2.24 6.57
N ALA A 80 -8.30 3.10 5.78
CA ALA A 80 -7.62 4.16 5.08
C ALA A 80 -6.87 5.01 6.12
N VAL A 81 -5.58 5.18 5.91
CA VAL A 81 -4.75 5.97 6.81
C VAL A 81 -4.52 7.33 6.20
N THR A 82 -4.91 8.35 6.94
CA THR A 82 -4.66 9.75 6.60
C THR A 82 -3.57 10.30 7.53
N ILE A 83 -2.47 10.76 6.94
CA ILE A 83 -1.43 11.48 7.68
C ILE A 83 -1.76 12.96 7.60
N SER A 84 -1.68 13.67 8.74
CA SER A 84 -2.01 15.10 8.78
C SER A 84 -0.88 15.95 9.36
N LEU A 85 -0.73 17.17 8.84
CA LEU A 85 0.15 18.21 9.36
C LEU A 85 -0.68 19.39 9.91
N PRO A 86 -0.22 20.07 10.96
CA PRO A 86 -0.96 21.21 11.52
C PRO A 86 -0.96 22.41 10.55
N ARG A 87 -2.16 22.91 10.21
CA ARG A 87 -2.37 24.03 9.26
C ARG A 87 -1.71 25.32 9.70
N ASN A 88 -1.71 25.60 10.99
CA ASN A 88 -1.17 26.83 11.56
C ASN A 88 0.35 27.05 11.34
N LYS A 89 1.06 26.04 10.86
CA LYS A 89 2.48 26.11 10.51
C LYS A 89 2.73 26.44 9.04
N PHE A 90 1.69 26.68 8.25
CA PHE A 90 1.81 26.92 6.80
C PHE A 90 1.13 28.22 6.42
N THR A 91 1.81 29.04 5.63
CA THR A 91 1.23 30.17 4.90
C THR A 91 0.58 29.68 3.61
N ASP A 92 -0.25 30.51 2.99
CA ASP A 92 -0.90 30.14 1.72
C ASP A 92 0.14 29.93 0.61
N GLU A 93 1.20 30.75 0.57
CA GLU A 93 2.30 30.54 -0.38
C GLU A 93 3.07 29.22 -0.12
N ALA A 94 3.11 28.76 1.13
CA ALA A 94 3.73 27.44 1.42
C ALA A 94 2.84 26.29 0.95
N LEU A 95 1.51 26.43 0.97
CA LEU A 95 0.57 25.46 0.42
C LEU A 95 0.64 25.41 -1.11
N GLU A 96 0.73 26.58 -1.77
CA GLU A 96 0.93 26.65 -3.22
C GLU A 96 2.24 25.92 -3.60
N ARG A 97 3.34 26.20 -2.91
CA ARG A 97 4.62 25.51 -3.12
C ARG A 97 4.54 24.00 -2.84
N LEU A 98 3.76 23.57 -1.83
CA LEU A 98 3.54 22.16 -1.57
C LEU A 98 2.82 21.49 -2.76
N SER A 99 1.78 22.14 -3.28
CA SER A 99 1.04 21.68 -4.46
C SER A 99 1.96 21.58 -5.69
N GLU A 100 2.76 22.60 -5.95
CA GLU A 100 3.75 22.60 -7.06
C GLU A 100 4.79 21.48 -6.88
N LEU A 101 5.28 21.28 -5.66
CA LEU A 101 6.27 20.24 -5.36
C LEU A 101 5.68 18.85 -5.61
N LEU A 102 4.49 18.59 -5.13
CA LEU A 102 3.79 17.32 -5.34
C LEU A 102 3.49 17.08 -6.81
N SER A 103 2.96 18.07 -7.53
CA SER A 103 2.67 17.96 -8.97
C SER A 103 3.95 17.72 -9.78
N SER A 104 5.07 18.35 -9.41
CA SER A 104 6.36 18.17 -10.11
C SER A 104 7.00 16.80 -9.89
N LYS A 105 6.51 16.01 -8.95
CA LYS A 105 7.03 14.68 -8.56
C LYS A 105 5.92 13.62 -8.44
N GLU A 106 4.74 13.92 -8.99
CA GLU A 106 3.56 13.08 -8.84
C GLU A 106 3.82 11.64 -9.25
N SER A 107 4.30 11.43 -10.47
CA SER A 107 4.52 10.10 -11.03
C SER A 107 5.42 9.24 -10.13
N ILE A 108 6.58 9.79 -9.73
CA ILE A 108 7.55 9.03 -8.95
C ILE A 108 7.10 8.82 -7.50
N ILE A 109 6.35 9.75 -6.90
CA ILE A 109 5.77 9.58 -5.56
C ILE A 109 4.71 8.47 -5.60
N LYS A 110 3.84 8.49 -6.60
CA LYS A 110 2.81 7.45 -6.79
C LYS A 110 3.43 6.06 -6.91
N HIS A 111 4.46 5.90 -7.73
CA HIS A 111 5.16 4.62 -7.87
C HIS A 111 5.89 4.22 -6.58
N ALA A 112 6.56 5.15 -5.91
CA ALA A 112 7.34 4.85 -4.70
C ALA A 112 6.47 4.42 -3.50
N LEU A 113 5.31 5.06 -3.33
CA LEU A 113 4.41 4.77 -2.22
C LEU A 113 3.30 3.76 -2.58
N GLY A 114 3.09 3.50 -3.88
CA GLY A 114 2.01 2.64 -4.35
C GLY A 114 0.64 3.27 -4.14
N ILE A 115 0.53 4.59 -4.36
CA ILE A 115 -0.70 5.38 -4.16
C ILE A 115 -1.26 5.86 -5.49
N GLU A 116 -2.56 6.10 -5.54
CA GLU A 116 -3.24 6.54 -6.77
C GLU A 116 -3.21 8.06 -6.96
N SER A 117 -3.16 8.82 -5.88
CA SER A 117 -3.19 10.28 -5.91
C SER A 117 -2.24 10.88 -4.88
N VAL A 118 -1.64 12.03 -5.23
CA VAL A 118 -0.84 12.88 -4.34
C VAL A 118 -1.63 14.08 -3.83
N ALA A 119 -2.94 14.11 -4.04
CA ALA A 119 -3.82 15.18 -3.57
C ALA A 119 -3.78 15.28 -2.05
N PHE A 120 -3.96 16.48 -1.54
CA PHE A 120 -4.10 16.76 -0.12
C PHE A 120 -5.28 17.68 0.12
N GLU A 121 -5.83 17.64 1.30
CA GLU A 121 -6.97 18.42 1.74
C GLU A 121 -6.52 19.43 2.80
N VAL A 122 -7.07 20.61 2.77
CA VAL A 122 -6.76 21.68 3.73
C VAL A 122 -8.03 22.10 4.43
N ASP A 123 -8.05 21.99 5.75
CA ASP A 123 -9.08 22.57 6.60
C ASP A 123 -8.48 23.63 7.54
N GLU A 124 -9.27 24.17 8.48
CA GLU A 124 -8.84 25.23 9.39
C GLU A 124 -7.73 24.78 10.36
N GLU A 125 -7.67 23.50 10.71
CA GLU A 125 -6.77 22.96 11.72
C GLU A 125 -5.60 22.15 11.14
N LYS A 126 -5.82 21.45 10.03
CA LYS A 126 -4.86 20.46 9.49
C LYS A 126 -4.80 20.46 7.95
N ILE A 127 -3.71 19.91 7.47
CA ILE A 127 -3.49 19.52 6.07
C ILE A 127 -3.44 18.00 6.06
N SER A 128 -4.37 17.38 5.37
CA SER A 128 -4.59 15.93 5.38
C SER A 128 -4.13 15.30 4.07
N PHE A 129 -3.42 14.19 4.18
CA PHE A 129 -2.90 13.39 3.07
C PHE A 129 -3.59 12.02 3.09
N PRO A 130 -4.75 11.84 2.44
CA PRO A 130 -5.51 10.59 2.41
C PRO A 130 -4.95 9.65 1.35
N TRP A 131 -3.66 9.31 1.46
CA TRP A 131 -2.95 8.61 0.40
C TRP A 131 -3.00 7.08 0.51
N PHE A 132 -3.32 6.55 1.68
CA PHE A 132 -3.20 5.12 1.95
C PHE A 132 -4.57 4.49 2.14
N SER A 133 -4.99 3.67 1.18
CA SER A 133 -6.25 2.92 1.22
C SER A 133 -6.20 1.71 2.15
N GLU A 134 -4.99 1.26 2.50
CA GLU A 134 -4.75 0.13 3.38
C GLU A 134 -3.87 0.57 4.55
N MET A 135 -3.94 -0.17 5.67
CA MET A 135 -3.12 0.09 6.86
C MET A 135 -1.66 -0.27 6.58
N PRO A 136 -0.73 0.72 6.52
CA PRO A 136 0.69 0.42 6.38
C PRO A 136 1.23 -0.27 7.64
N SER A 137 2.28 -1.05 7.51
CA SER A 137 3.03 -1.54 8.66
C SER A 137 3.58 -0.37 9.51
N SER A 138 3.87 -0.62 10.78
CA SER A 138 4.42 0.42 11.67
C SER A 138 5.70 1.08 11.12
N ALA A 139 6.56 0.31 10.44
CA ALA A 139 7.76 0.82 9.82
C ALA A 139 7.47 1.70 8.60
N GLU A 140 6.51 1.30 7.76
CA GLU A 140 6.05 2.08 6.61
C GLU A 140 5.37 3.36 7.06
N LEU A 141 4.47 3.30 8.05
CA LEU A 141 3.79 4.47 8.58
C LEU A 141 4.81 5.50 9.12
N SER A 142 5.85 5.05 9.82
CA SER A 142 6.93 5.91 10.28
C SER A 142 7.70 6.55 9.11
N ALA A 143 8.00 5.78 8.07
CA ALA A 143 8.71 6.28 6.88
C ALA A 143 7.86 7.29 6.09
N TYR A 144 6.57 7.03 5.90
CA TYR A 144 5.63 7.91 5.21
C TYR A 144 5.38 9.20 5.99
N THR A 145 5.24 9.12 7.32
CA THR A 145 5.11 10.29 8.19
C THR A 145 6.34 11.19 8.11
N ALA A 146 7.55 10.59 8.15
CA ALA A 146 8.79 11.33 8.00
C ALA A 146 8.89 11.99 6.62
N PHE A 147 8.51 11.29 5.55
CA PHE A 147 8.50 11.80 4.19
C PHE A 147 7.56 13.01 4.04
N ILE A 148 6.30 12.89 4.45
CA ILE A 148 5.29 13.95 4.39
C ILE A 148 5.71 15.15 5.23
N SER A 149 6.27 14.93 6.42
CA SER A 149 6.78 16.00 7.28
C SER A 149 7.90 16.79 6.60
N LEU A 150 8.80 16.11 5.90
CA LEU A 150 9.90 16.75 5.16
C LEU A 150 9.43 17.45 3.88
N LEU A 151 8.39 16.93 3.21
CA LEU A 151 7.72 17.65 2.11
C LEU A 151 7.16 18.98 2.60
N GLY A 152 6.42 18.94 3.72
CA GLY A 152 5.89 20.16 4.35
C GLY A 152 6.98 21.14 4.78
N LYS A 153 8.11 20.65 5.30
CA LYS A 153 9.28 21.48 5.63
C LYS A 153 9.86 22.12 4.38
N ALA A 154 10.09 21.35 3.33
CA ALA A 154 10.64 21.86 2.07
C ALA A 154 9.74 22.92 1.43
N ALA A 155 8.43 22.75 1.48
CA ALA A 155 7.47 23.73 0.98
C ALA A 155 7.52 25.07 1.74
N LYS A 156 7.82 25.06 3.04
CA LYS A 156 7.99 26.26 3.86
C LYS A 156 9.33 26.96 3.61
N GLU A 157 10.41 26.20 3.46
CA GLU A 157 11.78 26.73 3.38
C GLU A 157 12.18 27.12 1.94
N SER A 158 11.56 26.51 0.93
CA SER A 158 11.90 26.77 -0.46
C SER A 158 11.36 28.10 -0.95
N LYS A 159 12.20 28.93 -1.53
CA LYS A 159 11.80 30.20 -2.18
C LYS A 159 11.12 29.97 -3.53
N ARG A 160 11.43 28.87 -4.22
CA ARG A 160 10.91 28.51 -5.54
C ARG A 160 11.01 27.01 -5.74
N ILE A 161 9.96 26.42 -6.24
CA ILE A 161 9.95 25.03 -6.72
C ILE A 161 10.36 25.05 -8.19
N THR A 162 11.42 24.33 -8.52
CA THR A 162 11.88 24.15 -9.91
C THR A 162 11.87 22.66 -10.23
N GLY A 163 11.14 22.31 -11.25
CA GLY A 163 11.14 20.95 -11.77
C GLY A 163 9.83 20.65 -12.47
N LYS A 164 9.93 20.16 -13.71
CA LYS A 164 8.82 19.50 -14.38
C LYS A 164 8.92 18.02 -14.09
N ASP A 165 7.80 17.35 -14.01
CA ASP A 165 7.78 15.90 -13.99
C ASP A 165 8.34 15.39 -15.32
N HIS A 166 9.33 14.53 -15.27
CA HIS A 166 9.99 13.96 -16.43
C HIS A 166 10.03 12.44 -16.27
N ALA A 167 9.75 11.74 -17.35
CA ALA A 167 10.04 10.32 -17.43
C ALA A 167 11.54 10.08 -17.18
N VAL A 168 11.86 9.27 -16.21
CA VAL A 168 13.21 9.02 -15.74
C VAL A 168 13.55 7.56 -15.97
N GLU A 169 14.68 7.27 -16.64
CA GLU A 169 15.12 5.89 -16.89
C GLU A 169 15.40 5.09 -15.61
N ASN A 170 15.84 5.76 -14.55
CA ASN A 170 16.13 5.15 -13.26
C ASN A 170 15.42 5.90 -12.13
N GLU A 171 14.15 5.53 -11.90
CA GLU A 171 13.31 6.12 -10.88
C GLU A 171 13.90 6.00 -9.48
N LYS A 172 14.51 4.84 -9.16
CA LYS A 172 15.09 4.58 -7.85
C LYS A 172 16.24 5.53 -7.51
N TYR A 173 17.12 5.79 -8.46
CA TYR A 173 18.21 6.77 -8.30
C TYR A 173 17.64 8.18 -8.13
N TYR A 174 16.71 8.55 -9.00
CA TYR A 174 16.12 9.87 -9.01
C TYR A 174 15.36 10.16 -7.71
N PHE A 175 14.54 9.22 -7.26
CA PHE A 175 13.80 9.36 -6.00
C PHE A 175 14.74 9.41 -4.79
N ARG A 176 15.80 8.61 -4.78
CA ARG A 176 16.82 8.71 -3.74
C ARG A 176 17.45 10.10 -3.68
N CYS A 177 17.78 10.69 -4.83
CA CYS A 177 18.30 12.06 -4.87
C CYS A 177 17.29 13.08 -4.35
N PHE A 178 16.01 12.87 -4.64
CA PHE A 178 14.91 13.70 -4.11
C PHE A 178 14.82 13.58 -2.60
N LEU A 179 14.80 12.37 -2.03
CA LEU A 179 14.78 12.14 -0.59
C LEU A 179 15.94 12.83 0.14
N LEU A 180 17.15 12.77 -0.43
CA LEU A 180 18.32 13.46 0.12
C LEU A 180 18.16 14.98 0.10
N ARG A 181 17.58 15.55 -0.97
CA ARG A 181 17.28 17.00 -1.06
C ARG A 181 16.22 17.43 -0.06
N LEU A 182 15.26 16.58 0.26
CA LEU A 182 14.27 16.81 1.33
C LEU A 182 14.89 16.77 2.72
N GLY A 183 16.14 16.31 2.86
CA GLY A 183 16.83 16.21 4.13
C GLY A 183 16.80 14.85 4.78
N MET A 184 16.38 13.79 4.08
CA MET A 184 16.48 12.42 4.58
C MET A 184 17.92 11.92 4.52
N ILE A 185 18.81 12.50 5.34
CA ILE A 185 20.26 12.25 5.37
C ILE A 185 20.63 11.54 6.68
N GLY A 186 21.67 10.73 6.65
CA GLY A 186 22.23 10.05 7.83
C GLY A 186 21.55 8.71 8.13
N ASP A 187 21.99 8.09 9.22
CA ASP A 187 21.57 6.74 9.60
C ASP A 187 20.14 6.70 10.17
N SER A 188 19.69 7.79 10.80
CA SER A 188 18.32 7.92 11.31
C SER A 188 17.24 7.74 10.25
N TYR A 189 17.54 8.06 8.99
CA TYR A 189 16.64 7.89 7.86
C TYR A 189 16.95 6.67 6.98
N LYS A 190 17.92 5.83 7.37
CA LYS A 190 18.36 4.71 6.52
C LYS A 190 17.24 3.74 6.22
N GLU A 191 16.51 3.30 7.24
CA GLU A 191 15.39 2.37 7.08
C GLU A 191 14.22 3.02 6.34
N ALA A 192 13.89 4.28 6.65
CA ALA A 192 12.85 5.01 5.92
C ALA A 192 13.17 5.13 4.43
N ARG A 193 14.41 5.48 4.06
CA ARG A 193 14.83 5.50 2.65
C ARG A 193 14.74 4.13 1.99
N LYS A 194 15.09 3.04 2.70
CA LYS A 194 14.99 1.68 2.19
C LYS A 194 13.54 1.32 1.86
N ILE A 195 12.62 1.64 2.76
CA ILE A 195 11.18 1.43 2.59
C ILE A 195 10.67 2.23 1.38
N LEU A 196 10.94 3.54 1.34
CA LEU A 196 10.48 4.44 0.28
C LEU A 196 11.05 4.09 -1.11
N LEU A 197 12.18 3.39 -1.17
CA LEU A 197 12.80 2.94 -2.43
C LEU A 197 12.45 1.50 -2.79
N SER A 198 11.75 0.76 -1.95
CA SER A 198 11.54 -0.68 -2.11
C SER A 198 10.74 -1.03 -3.37
N ARG A 199 9.71 -0.26 -3.67
CA ARG A 199 8.79 -0.49 -4.80
C ARG A 199 9.39 -0.05 -6.16
N LEU A 200 10.41 0.82 -6.14
CA LEU A 200 11.02 1.35 -7.36
C LEU A 200 12.05 0.39 -7.93
N GLN A 201 12.06 0.25 -9.25
CA GLN A 201 13.02 -0.56 -9.98
C GLN A 201 14.32 0.22 -10.27
N GLY A 202 15.39 -0.49 -10.54
CA GLY A 202 16.67 0.06 -10.90
C GLY A 202 17.69 0.12 -9.75
N SER A 203 18.78 0.81 -9.99
CA SER A 203 19.88 1.00 -9.02
C SER A 203 19.75 2.33 -8.29
N SER A 204 19.86 2.32 -6.98
CA SER A 204 19.93 3.57 -6.20
C SER A 204 21.30 4.24 -6.27
N ALA A 205 22.33 3.56 -6.79
CA ALA A 205 23.71 4.04 -6.81
C ALA A 205 24.09 4.75 -8.14
N PHE A 206 23.51 4.31 -9.25
CA PHE A 206 23.92 4.79 -10.58
C PHE A 206 22.75 5.44 -11.32
N LYS A 207 23.04 6.58 -11.97
CA LYS A 207 22.04 7.33 -12.76
C LYS A 207 21.60 6.56 -14.00
N TYR A 208 22.53 5.91 -14.68
CA TYR A 208 22.28 5.08 -15.86
C TYR A 208 22.48 3.62 -15.51
N GLN A 209 21.62 2.75 -16.02
CA GLN A 209 21.88 1.31 -15.94
C GLN A 209 23.05 1.03 -16.90
N LYS A 210 24.16 0.46 -16.39
CA LYS A 210 25.14 -0.18 -17.27
C LYS A 210 24.42 -1.36 -17.91
N GLU A 211 24.29 -1.32 -19.25
CA GLU A 211 23.98 -2.54 -19.99
C GLU A 211 24.99 -3.58 -19.57
N ALA A 212 24.48 -4.70 -19.05
CA ALA A 212 25.33 -5.86 -18.81
C ALA A 212 25.75 -6.36 -20.19
N GLU A 213 26.98 -6.04 -20.60
CA GLU A 213 27.64 -6.74 -21.70
C GLU A 213 27.62 -8.23 -21.40
N LYS A 214 26.90 -8.96 -22.26
CA LYS A 214 26.93 -10.41 -22.33
C LYS A 214 28.20 -10.87 -23.02
#